data_73114ba5a064c6a0f53e37c5579e519a
#
_entry.id   73114ba5a064c6a0f53e37c5579e519a
#
_cell.length_a   1.000
_cell.length_b   1.000
_cell.length_c   1.000
_cell.angle_alpha   90.00
_cell.angle_beta   90.00
_cell.angle_gamma   90.00
#
_symmetry.space_group_name_H-M   'P 1'
#
loop_
_entity.id
_entity.type
_entity.pdbx_description
1 polymer ?
#
loop_
_entity_poly.entity_id
_entity_poly.type
_entity_poly.pdbx_seq_one_letter_code
_entity_poly.pdbx_strand_id
1 'polypeptide(L)'
;MTQTLAAQDTCVLVTGGAGFIGSHTVVELLERGYQVVIVDDLSNASAKVEDRIKTIVGPEAAANLTLYVADVNDREALTRIFDAHRIARVIHFAGYKAVGESVTKPIEYYSNNIGNTLTLVDVMREHDCKSIIFSSSATVYGDPDSLPLTEESPKKPATNPYGWTKWMIEQMLTDLHTADPEWNVVLLRYFNPIGAHASGLMGEDPKGIPNNLLPYVAQTAIGKREAVHVFGDDYPTPDGTGVRD
;
A
#
# COMPACT_ATOMS: atom_id res chain seq x y z
N MET A 1 14.53 -26.13 9.77
CA MET A 1 13.07 -26.18 10.00
C MET A 1 12.67 -24.84 10.57
N THR A 2 12.09 -23.98 9.76
CA THR A 2 11.59 -22.66 10.21
C THR A 2 10.34 -22.92 11.06
N GLN A 3 10.44 -22.70 12.37
CA GLN A 3 9.25 -22.74 13.24
C GLN A 3 8.27 -21.67 12.76
N THR A 4 7.07 -22.08 12.32
CA THR A 4 5.99 -21.14 12.06
C THR A 4 5.56 -20.56 13.40
N LEU A 5 5.86 -19.29 13.66
CA LEU A 5 5.39 -18.59 14.85
C LEU A 5 3.85 -18.56 14.85
N ALA A 6 3.24 -18.74 16.03
CA ALA A 6 1.80 -18.55 16.17
C ALA A 6 1.44 -17.07 15.88
N ALA A 7 0.23 -16.79 15.41
CA ALA A 7 -0.19 -15.43 15.07
C ALA A 7 -0.04 -14.46 16.25
N GLN A 8 -0.43 -14.91 17.44
CA GLN A 8 -0.34 -14.13 18.68
C GLN A 8 1.08 -13.74 19.11
N ASP A 9 2.10 -14.46 18.61
CA ASP A 9 3.51 -14.19 18.90
C ASP A 9 4.19 -13.45 17.75
N THR A 10 3.42 -13.07 16.72
CA THR A 10 3.93 -12.42 15.52
C THR A 10 3.48 -10.96 15.48
N CYS A 11 4.45 -10.04 15.55
CA CYS A 11 4.22 -8.62 15.33
C CYS A 11 4.45 -8.28 13.85
N VAL A 12 3.46 -7.64 13.23
CA VAL A 12 3.50 -7.20 11.84
C VAL A 12 3.50 -5.68 11.80
N LEU A 13 4.50 -5.09 11.17
CA LEU A 13 4.51 -3.66 10.85
C LEU A 13 3.77 -3.43 9.54
N VAL A 14 2.81 -2.51 9.54
CA VAL A 14 2.08 -2.09 8.33
C VAL A 14 2.36 -0.61 8.09
N THR A 15 3.23 -0.30 7.14
CA THR A 15 3.45 1.10 6.74
C THR A 15 2.34 1.54 5.79
N GLY A 16 1.85 2.79 5.92
CA GLY A 16 0.66 3.22 5.20
C GLY A 16 -0.63 2.52 5.68
N GLY A 17 -0.60 2.00 6.91
CA GLY A 17 -1.68 1.19 7.50
C GLY A 17 -2.95 1.98 7.81
N ALA A 18 -2.90 3.30 7.82
CA ALA A 18 -4.07 4.16 7.96
C ALA A 18 -4.76 4.45 6.61
N GLY A 19 -4.14 4.12 5.48
CA GLY A 19 -4.71 4.25 4.15
C GLY A 19 -5.80 3.22 3.84
N PHE A 20 -6.38 3.29 2.63
CA PHE A 20 -7.49 2.43 2.20
C PHE A 20 -7.16 0.93 2.30
N ILE A 21 -6.17 0.46 1.55
CA ILE A 21 -5.79 -0.96 1.53
C ILE A 21 -5.19 -1.37 2.87
N GLY A 22 -4.32 -0.50 3.43
CA GLY A 22 -3.64 -0.77 4.69
C GLY A 22 -4.60 -1.01 5.85
N SER A 23 -5.62 -0.17 6.01
CA SER A 23 -6.59 -0.29 7.12
C SER A 23 -7.43 -1.57 7.04
N HIS A 24 -7.84 -2.01 5.83
CA HIS A 24 -8.52 -3.29 5.64
C HIS A 24 -7.59 -4.46 5.98
N THR A 25 -6.32 -4.39 5.55
CA THR A 25 -5.31 -5.40 5.91
C THR A 25 -5.08 -5.47 7.42
N VAL A 26 -5.05 -4.32 8.10
CA VAL A 26 -4.91 -4.27 9.57
C VAL A 26 -6.06 -4.96 10.27
N VAL A 27 -7.32 -4.73 9.84
CA VAL A 27 -8.50 -5.43 10.39
C VAL A 27 -8.32 -6.95 10.25
N GLU A 28 -8.00 -7.43 9.06
CA GLU A 28 -7.79 -8.85 8.78
C GLU A 28 -6.66 -9.48 9.63
N LEU A 29 -5.59 -8.75 9.87
CA LEU A 29 -4.49 -9.22 10.73
C LEU A 29 -4.92 -9.31 12.18
N LEU A 30 -5.60 -8.29 12.71
CA LEU A 30 -6.09 -8.26 14.09
C LEU A 30 -7.11 -9.34 14.35
N GLU A 31 -8.06 -9.59 13.44
CA GLU A 31 -9.05 -10.66 13.54
C GLU A 31 -8.42 -12.06 13.51
N ARG A 32 -7.24 -12.20 12.91
CA ARG A 32 -6.43 -13.43 12.95
C ARG A 32 -5.49 -13.52 14.15
N GLY A 33 -5.54 -12.56 15.07
CA GLY A 33 -4.79 -12.58 16.32
C GLY A 33 -3.34 -12.08 16.22
N TYR A 34 -2.94 -11.43 15.13
CA TYR A 34 -1.61 -10.81 15.03
C TYR A 34 -1.51 -9.56 15.91
N GLN A 35 -0.31 -9.28 16.41
CA GLN A 35 0.04 -7.95 16.90
C GLN A 35 0.35 -7.06 15.69
N VAL A 36 -0.23 -5.86 15.64
CA VAL A 36 -0.09 -4.96 14.49
C VAL A 36 0.42 -3.60 14.92
N VAL A 37 1.48 -3.16 14.29
CA VAL A 37 2.03 -1.82 14.42
C VAL A 37 1.80 -1.09 13.10
N ILE A 38 1.11 0.04 13.14
CA ILE A 38 0.94 0.92 11.98
C ILE A 38 1.97 2.06 12.06
N VAL A 39 2.61 2.36 10.92
CA VAL A 39 3.35 3.62 10.70
C VAL A 39 2.72 4.33 9.51
N ASP A 40 2.23 5.55 9.73
CA ASP A 40 1.57 6.37 8.72
C ASP A 40 1.79 7.85 9.05
N ASP A 41 2.11 8.68 8.08
CA ASP A 41 2.30 10.12 8.29
C ASP A 41 0.97 10.90 8.27
N LEU A 42 -0.12 10.20 7.98
CA LEU A 42 -1.47 10.73 7.83
C LEU A 42 -1.59 11.83 6.75
N SER A 43 -0.65 11.90 5.81
CA SER A 43 -0.69 12.87 4.69
C SER A 43 -1.94 12.70 3.83
N ASN A 44 -2.34 11.44 3.57
CA ASN A 44 -3.54 11.09 2.79
C ASN A 44 -4.54 10.19 3.54
N ALA A 45 -4.38 10.03 4.84
CA ALA A 45 -5.25 9.24 5.70
C ALA A 45 -5.80 10.09 6.86
N SER A 46 -6.73 9.53 7.61
CA SER A 46 -7.31 10.19 8.79
C SER A 46 -6.99 9.40 10.05
N ALA A 47 -6.57 10.08 11.12
CA ALA A 47 -6.37 9.47 12.43
C ALA A 47 -7.64 8.74 12.98
N LYS A 48 -8.83 9.12 12.50
CA LYS A 48 -10.08 8.43 12.84
C LYS A 48 -10.12 6.96 12.41
N VAL A 49 -9.22 6.54 11.53
CA VAL A 49 -9.15 5.15 11.09
C VAL A 49 -8.81 4.19 12.24
N GLU A 50 -7.97 4.63 13.18
CA GLU A 50 -7.62 3.83 14.34
C GLU A 50 -8.85 3.49 15.19
N ASP A 51 -9.69 4.49 15.50
CA ASP A 51 -10.93 4.27 16.25
C ASP A 51 -11.92 3.39 15.48
N ARG A 52 -11.99 3.54 14.17
CA ARG A 52 -12.84 2.72 13.30
C ARG A 52 -12.38 1.27 13.28
N ILE A 53 -11.06 1.02 13.14
CA ILE A 53 -10.48 -0.32 13.24
C ILE A 53 -10.82 -0.94 14.59
N LYS A 54 -10.56 -0.22 15.71
CA LYS A 54 -10.87 -0.71 17.06
C LYS A 54 -12.34 -1.04 17.25
N THR A 55 -13.24 -0.24 16.67
CA THR A 55 -14.69 -0.49 16.70
C THR A 55 -15.07 -1.76 15.94
N ILE A 56 -14.44 -2.01 14.78
CA ILE A 56 -14.70 -3.18 13.94
C ILE A 56 -14.25 -4.46 14.62
N VAL A 57 -13.00 -4.49 15.08
CA VAL A 57 -12.38 -5.72 15.59
C VAL A 57 -12.75 -6.03 17.05
N GLY A 58 -13.33 -5.06 17.77
CA GLY A 58 -13.68 -5.19 19.18
C GLY A 58 -12.50 -5.04 20.14
N PRO A 59 -12.78 -4.92 21.45
CA PRO A 59 -11.79 -4.51 22.44
C PRO A 59 -10.62 -5.50 22.63
N GLU A 60 -10.88 -6.79 22.49
CA GLU A 60 -9.86 -7.82 22.67
C GLU A 60 -8.79 -7.76 21.57
N ALA A 61 -9.19 -7.78 20.30
CA ALA A 61 -8.27 -7.68 19.16
C ALA A 61 -7.66 -6.28 19.06
N ALA A 62 -8.41 -5.23 19.41
CA ALA A 62 -7.92 -3.85 19.43
C ALA A 62 -6.75 -3.61 20.41
N ALA A 63 -6.61 -4.43 21.44
CA ALA A 63 -5.47 -4.36 22.36
C ALA A 63 -4.12 -4.69 21.69
N ASN A 64 -4.16 -5.37 20.54
CA ASN A 64 -2.99 -5.74 19.75
C ASN A 64 -2.62 -4.68 18.69
N LEU A 65 -3.28 -3.52 18.66
CA LEU A 65 -3.03 -2.45 17.70
C LEU A 65 -2.26 -1.30 18.33
N THR A 66 -1.19 -0.88 17.66
CA THR A 66 -0.45 0.35 17.97
C THR A 66 -0.29 1.19 16.70
N LEU A 67 -0.62 2.48 16.76
CA LEU A 67 -0.40 3.44 15.67
C LEU A 67 0.70 4.44 16.05
N TYR A 68 1.68 4.57 15.18
CA TYR A 68 2.68 5.64 15.19
C TYR A 68 2.43 6.60 14.03
N VAL A 69 2.27 7.88 14.36
CA VAL A 69 2.20 8.94 13.34
C VAL A 69 3.63 9.37 13.04
N ALA A 70 4.19 8.86 11.95
CA ALA A 70 5.58 9.11 11.55
C ALA A 70 5.77 8.93 10.04
N ASP A 71 6.76 9.62 9.48
CA ASP A 71 7.22 9.41 8.11
C ASP A 71 8.14 8.17 8.06
N VAL A 72 7.91 7.28 7.12
CA VAL A 72 8.78 6.10 6.88
C VAL A 72 10.19 6.51 6.46
N ASN A 73 10.39 7.71 5.92
CA ASN A 73 11.72 8.26 5.66
C ASN A 73 12.47 8.69 6.94
N ASP A 74 11.77 8.86 8.06
CA ASP A 74 12.40 9.16 9.35
C ASP A 74 13.02 7.89 9.95
N ARG A 75 14.33 7.69 9.63
CA ARG A 75 15.10 6.54 10.10
C ARG A 75 15.10 6.42 11.63
N GLU A 76 15.24 7.54 12.35
CA GLU A 76 15.29 7.51 13.82
C GLU A 76 13.95 7.08 14.41
N ALA A 77 12.82 7.57 13.84
CA ALA A 77 11.49 7.15 14.24
C ALA A 77 11.29 5.65 13.98
N LEU A 78 11.66 5.14 12.79
CA LEU A 78 11.58 3.71 12.49
C LEU A 78 12.43 2.87 13.43
N THR A 79 13.69 3.26 13.67
CA THR A 79 14.57 2.53 14.60
C THR A 79 13.94 2.43 15.98
N ARG A 80 13.42 3.53 16.55
CA ARG A 80 12.72 3.49 17.84
C ARG A 80 11.50 2.55 17.84
N ILE A 81 10.78 2.45 16.73
CA ILE A 81 9.63 1.55 16.61
C ILE A 81 10.09 0.09 16.57
N PHE A 82 11.13 -0.23 15.82
CA PHE A 82 11.70 -1.58 15.79
C PHE A 82 12.33 -1.99 17.14
N ASP A 83 12.94 -1.04 17.87
CA ASP A 83 13.45 -1.28 19.22
C ASP A 83 12.32 -1.56 20.23
N ALA A 84 11.17 -0.89 20.09
CA ALA A 84 10.03 -1.05 20.98
C ALA A 84 9.19 -2.31 20.69
N HIS A 85 9.24 -2.83 19.47
CA HIS A 85 8.43 -3.96 19.02
C HIS A 85 9.30 -5.01 18.32
N ARG A 86 9.13 -6.28 18.72
CA ARG A 86 9.79 -7.38 18.01
C ARG A 86 9.08 -7.66 16.67
N ILE A 87 9.30 -6.77 15.68
CA ILE A 87 8.68 -6.87 14.36
C ILE A 87 9.26 -8.06 13.61
N ALA A 88 8.42 -9.02 13.27
CA ALA A 88 8.79 -10.21 12.53
C ALA A 88 8.57 -10.09 11.02
N ARG A 89 7.65 -9.23 10.60
CA ARG A 89 7.26 -9.07 9.19
C ARG A 89 6.82 -7.64 8.93
N VAL A 90 6.99 -7.21 7.68
CA VAL A 90 6.55 -5.89 7.21
C VAL A 90 5.59 -6.05 6.04
N ILE A 91 4.50 -5.27 6.04
CA ILE A 91 3.67 -5.03 4.86
C ILE A 91 3.80 -3.56 4.51
N HIS A 92 4.35 -3.28 3.34
CA HIS A 92 4.73 -1.94 2.94
C HIS A 92 3.75 -1.36 1.92
N PHE A 93 2.80 -0.55 2.40
CA PHE A 93 1.84 0.20 1.57
C PHE A 93 2.22 1.68 1.43
N ALA A 94 3.00 2.24 2.36
CA ALA A 94 3.35 3.66 2.33
C ALA A 94 3.97 4.08 1.00
N GLY A 95 3.45 5.15 0.42
CA GLY A 95 3.95 5.72 -0.82
C GLY A 95 2.89 6.52 -1.57
N TYR A 96 3.33 7.49 -2.34
CA TYR A 96 2.46 8.27 -3.22
C TYR A 96 1.95 7.40 -4.37
N LYS A 97 0.66 7.52 -4.72
CA LYS A 97 0.00 6.62 -5.68
C LYS A 97 -0.69 7.31 -6.87
N ALA A 98 -0.74 8.64 -6.89
CA ALA A 98 -1.48 9.37 -7.92
C ALA A 98 -0.67 9.47 -9.21
N VAL A 99 -1.03 8.69 -10.23
CA VAL A 99 -0.34 8.62 -11.52
C VAL A 99 -0.20 10.00 -12.17
N GLY A 100 -1.29 10.78 -12.27
CA GLY A 100 -1.27 12.11 -12.88
C GLY A 100 -0.39 13.11 -12.11
N GLU A 101 -0.42 13.09 -10.78
CA GLU A 101 0.44 13.94 -9.96
C GLU A 101 1.92 13.58 -10.12
N SER A 102 2.25 12.30 -10.29
CA SER A 102 3.63 11.87 -10.46
C SER A 102 4.31 12.51 -11.69
N VAL A 103 3.55 12.80 -12.73
CA VAL A 103 4.07 13.47 -13.95
C VAL A 103 4.47 14.91 -13.67
N THR A 104 3.76 15.60 -12.78
CA THR A 104 4.03 17.00 -12.42
C THR A 104 5.02 17.15 -11.27
N LYS A 105 5.17 16.11 -10.43
CA LYS A 105 6.04 16.09 -9.25
C LYS A 105 6.95 14.86 -9.21
N PRO A 106 7.72 14.57 -10.27
CA PRO A 106 8.45 13.30 -10.36
C PRO A 106 9.50 13.12 -9.25
N ILE A 107 10.19 14.18 -8.86
CA ILE A 107 11.26 14.11 -7.85
C ILE A 107 10.67 13.74 -6.48
N GLU A 108 9.54 14.32 -6.11
CA GLU A 108 8.84 14.02 -4.86
C GLU A 108 8.41 12.54 -4.83
N TYR A 109 7.95 11.99 -5.97
CA TYR A 109 7.60 10.57 -6.08
C TYR A 109 8.80 9.66 -5.94
N TYR A 110 9.92 9.96 -6.59
CA TYR A 110 11.15 9.17 -6.44
C TYR A 110 11.70 9.27 -5.02
N SER A 111 11.80 10.48 -4.48
CA SER A 111 12.29 10.71 -3.12
C SER A 111 11.44 10.01 -2.08
N ASN A 112 10.11 10.14 -2.17
CA ASN A 112 9.22 9.52 -1.21
C ASN A 112 9.19 8.00 -1.35
N ASN A 113 8.85 7.47 -2.53
CA ASN A 113 8.57 6.04 -2.67
C ASN A 113 9.83 5.18 -2.59
N ILE A 114 10.91 5.59 -3.25
CA ILE A 114 12.18 4.84 -3.20
C ILE A 114 12.89 5.13 -1.89
N GLY A 115 12.94 6.40 -1.45
CA GLY A 115 13.60 6.79 -0.21
C GLY A 115 13.04 6.06 1.01
N ASN A 116 11.71 6.04 1.18
CA ASN A 116 11.10 5.36 2.31
C ASN A 116 11.33 3.84 2.28
N THR A 117 11.35 3.22 1.09
CA THR A 117 11.65 1.78 0.97
C THR A 117 13.10 1.49 1.35
N LEU A 118 14.05 2.31 0.91
CA LEU A 118 15.47 2.15 1.27
C LEU A 118 15.66 2.30 2.78
N THR A 119 15.10 3.34 3.39
CA THR A 119 15.16 3.57 4.83
C THR A 119 14.56 2.41 5.61
N LEU A 120 13.39 1.94 5.19
CA LEU A 120 12.70 0.81 5.82
C LEU A 120 13.54 -0.47 5.75
N VAL A 121 14.05 -0.84 4.58
CA VAL A 121 14.87 -2.04 4.38
C VAL A 121 16.17 -1.99 5.19
N ASP A 122 16.80 -0.82 5.29
CA ASP A 122 17.99 -0.66 6.12
C ASP A 122 17.71 -0.91 7.60
N VAL A 123 16.63 -0.34 8.14
CA VAL A 123 16.22 -0.58 9.54
C VAL A 123 15.81 -2.03 9.75
N MET A 124 15.10 -2.65 8.81
CA MET A 124 14.76 -4.08 8.85
C MET A 124 16.01 -4.97 8.93
N ARG A 125 17.05 -4.65 8.16
CA ARG A 125 18.33 -5.38 8.18
C ARG A 125 19.02 -5.30 9.55
N GLU A 126 19.03 -4.11 10.15
CA GLU A 126 19.64 -3.88 11.47
C GLU A 126 18.94 -4.65 12.59
N HIS A 127 17.64 -4.96 12.42
CA HIS A 127 16.82 -5.67 13.40
C HIS A 127 16.53 -7.14 13.02
N ASP A 128 17.25 -7.68 12.04
CA ASP A 128 17.08 -9.06 11.55
C ASP A 128 15.65 -9.40 11.11
N CYS A 129 14.90 -8.40 10.64
CA CYS A 129 13.56 -8.56 10.08
C CYS A 129 13.65 -8.75 8.57
N LYS A 130 13.68 -10.00 8.10
CA LYS A 130 13.92 -10.36 6.70
C LYS A 130 12.66 -10.82 5.96
N SER A 131 11.49 -10.28 6.28
CA SER A 131 10.24 -10.65 5.61
C SER A 131 9.42 -9.41 5.25
N ILE A 132 9.25 -9.16 3.95
CA ILE A 132 8.53 -8.00 3.43
C ILE A 132 7.52 -8.39 2.35
N ILE A 133 6.31 -7.87 2.49
CA ILE A 133 5.29 -7.86 1.45
C ILE A 133 5.20 -6.42 0.92
N PHE A 134 5.47 -6.23 -0.35
CA PHE A 134 5.46 -4.92 -0.99
C PHE A 134 4.22 -4.72 -1.85
N SER A 135 3.54 -3.61 -1.64
CA SER A 135 2.45 -3.12 -2.48
C SER A 135 3.01 -2.57 -3.78
N SER A 136 3.17 -3.44 -4.78
CA SER A 136 3.50 -3.05 -6.14
C SER A 136 2.23 -2.65 -6.91
N SER A 137 2.31 -2.59 -8.23
CA SER A 137 1.23 -2.14 -9.10
C SER A 137 1.30 -2.81 -10.46
N ALA A 138 0.16 -3.04 -11.08
CA ALA A 138 0.08 -3.46 -12.48
C ALA A 138 0.74 -2.49 -13.47
N THR A 139 1.00 -1.24 -13.06
CA THR A 139 1.76 -0.27 -13.89
C THR A 139 3.17 -0.73 -14.25
N VAL A 140 3.73 -1.73 -13.56
CA VAL A 140 5.04 -2.33 -13.90
C VAL A 140 5.02 -3.13 -15.21
N TYR A 141 3.84 -3.51 -15.70
CA TYR A 141 3.69 -4.17 -16.99
C TYR A 141 3.76 -3.19 -18.17
N GLY A 142 3.66 -1.86 -17.91
CA GLY A 142 3.67 -0.85 -18.98
C GLY A 142 2.53 -1.04 -19.97
N ASP A 143 2.84 -0.95 -21.28
CA ASP A 143 1.91 -1.25 -22.35
C ASP A 143 2.07 -2.72 -22.77
N PRO A 144 1.13 -3.61 -22.42
CA PRO A 144 1.29 -5.06 -22.60
C PRO A 144 1.11 -5.48 -24.06
N ASP A 145 1.85 -6.55 -24.49
CA ASP A 145 1.70 -7.12 -25.82
C ASP A 145 0.47 -8.02 -25.94
N SER A 146 -0.02 -8.56 -24.82
CA SER A 146 -1.13 -9.51 -24.79
C SER A 146 -1.91 -9.43 -23.48
N LEU A 147 -3.17 -9.84 -23.53
CA LEU A 147 -4.10 -9.94 -22.41
C LEU A 147 -4.67 -11.36 -22.34
N PRO A 148 -5.06 -11.87 -21.18
CA PRO A 148 -4.94 -11.21 -19.86
C PRO A 148 -3.49 -11.18 -19.36
N LEU A 149 -3.19 -10.22 -18.46
CA LEU A 149 -1.91 -10.19 -17.75
C LEU A 149 -1.83 -11.30 -16.71
N THR A 150 -0.63 -11.85 -16.55
CA THR A 150 -0.28 -12.80 -15.48
C THR A 150 1.04 -12.39 -14.84
N GLU A 151 1.42 -13.04 -13.74
CA GLU A 151 2.71 -12.79 -13.08
C GLU A 151 3.90 -13.09 -13.98
N GLU A 152 3.73 -13.99 -14.96
CA GLU A 152 4.72 -14.35 -16.00
C GLU A 152 4.86 -13.28 -17.09
N SER A 153 3.90 -12.37 -17.19
CA SER A 153 3.93 -11.30 -18.20
C SER A 153 5.16 -10.41 -18.02
N PRO A 154 5.89 -10.07 -19.10
CA PRO A 154 7.12 -9.30 -19.00
C PRO A 154 6.83 -7.90 -18.47
N LYS A 155 7.69 -7.43 -17.55
CA LYS A 155 7.71 -6.03 -17.16
C LYS A 155 8.21 -5.18 -18.32
N LYS A 156 7.55 -4.06 -18.60
CA LYS A 156 7.92 -3.11 -19.64
C LYS A 156 8.20 -1.72 -19.04
N PRO A 157 8.81 -0.81 -19.82
CA PRO A 157 9.00 0.56 -19.37
C PRO A 157 7.67 1.16 -18.89
N ALA A 158 7.67 1.65 -17.66
CA ALA A 158 6.51 2.31 -17.10
C ALA A 158 6.24 3.63 -17.83
N THR A 159 4.98 4.00 -17.98
CA THR A 159 4.55 5.18 -18.72
C THR A 159 4.57 6.47 -17.89
N ASN A 160 4.87 6.37 -16.59
CA ASN A 160 4.83 7.50 -15.66
C ASN A 160 5.79 7.29 -14.47
N PRO A 161 6.17 8.36 -13.75
CA PRO A 161 7.11 8.29 -12.62
C PRO A 161 6.63 7.37 -11.48
N TYR A 162 5.32 7.35 -11.16
CA TYR A 162 4.80 6.42 -10.16
C TYR A 162 5.07 4.96 -10.53
N GLY A 163 4.75 4.57 -11.77
CA GLY A 163 5.02 3.21 -12.27
C GLY A 163 6.51 2.87 -12.21
N TRP A 164 7.38 3.83 -12.55
CA TRP A 164 8.82 3.65 -12.42
C TRP A 164 9.27 3.43 -10.97
N THR A 165 8.70 4.14 -10.00
CA THR A 165 9.05 3.88 -8.58
C THR A 165 8.70 2.45 -8.18
N LYS A 166 7.51 1.95 -8.57
CA LYS A 166 7.11 0.56 -8.27
C LYS A 166 8.02 -0.45 -8.96
N TRP A 167 8.33 -0.24 -10.24
CA TRP A 167 9.24 -1.09 -11.01
C TRP A 167 10.64 -1.17 -10.37
N MET A 168 11.21 -0.01 -9.98
CA MET A 168 12.53 0.08 -9.36
C MET A 168 12.55 -0.59 -7.99
N ILE A 169 11.51 -0.41 -7.17
CA ILE A 169 11.43 -1.05 -5.85
C ILE A 169 11.31 -2.58 -5.99
N GLU A 170 10.54 -3.10 -6.94
CA GLU A 170 10.53 -4.54 -7.23
C GLU A 170 11.93 -5.06 -7.55
N GLN A 171 12.70 -4.32 -8.36
CA GLN A 171 14.07 -4.71 -8.70
C GLN A 171 14.98 -4.69 -7.46
N MET A 172 14.92 -3.62 -6.66
CA MET A 172 15.71 -3.50 -5.42
C MET A 172 15.44 -4.65 -4.44
N LEU A 173 14.17 -5.01 -4.25
CA LEU A 173 13.80 -6.10 -3.36
C LEU A 173 14.19 -7.49 -3.93
N THR A 174 14.16 -7.64 -5.24
CA THR A 174 14.65 -8.85 -5.93
C THR A 174 16.17 -8.98 -5.75
N ASP A 175 16.92 -7.91 -5.93
CA ASP A 175 18.37 -7.89 -5.75
C ASP A 175 18.75 -8.16 -4.29
N LEU A 176 17.96 -7.63 -3.33
CA LEU A 176 18.12 -7.89 -1.91
C LEU A 176 17.98 -9.38 -1.59
N HIS A 177 16.95 -10.05 -2.09
CA HIS A 177 16.77 -11.49 -1.95
C HIS A 177 17.89 -12.28 -2.64
N THR A 178 18.35 -11.83 -3.81
CA THR A 178 19.45 -12.48 -4.53
C THR A 178 20.78 -12.41 -3.74
N ALA A 179 21.01 -11.28 -3.09
CA ALA A 179 22.21 -11.07 -2.25
C ALA A 179 22.15 -11.85 -0.93
N ASP A 180 20.96 -12.00 -0.36
CA ASP A 180 20.73 -12.72 0.87
C ASP A 180 19.40 -13.52 0.77
N PRO A 181 19.48 -14.84 0.45
CA PRO A 181 18.28 -15.69 0.26
C PRO A 181 17.43 -15.92 1.52
N GLU A 182 17.87 -15.46 2.70
CA GLU A 182 17.02 -15.47 3.90
C GLU A 182 15.86 -14.46 3.84
N TRP A 183 15.97 -13.46 2.97
CA TRP A 183 14.89 -12.53 2.73
C TRP A 183 13.70 -13.20 2.06
N ASN A 184 12.53 -13.06 2.69
CA ASN A 184 11.25 -13.44 2.10
C ASN A 184 10.60 -12.19 1.51
N VAL A 185 10.56 -12.10 0.20
CA VAL A 185 10.00 -10.97 -0.54
C VAL A 185 8.75 -11.42 -1.28
N VAL A 186 7.63 -10.73 -1.05
CA VAL A 186 6.39 -10.91 -1.80
C VAL A 186 6.02 -9.60 -2.47
N LEU A 187 5.79 -9.64 -3.78
CA LEU A 187 5.45 -8.48 -4.60
C LEU A 187 4.00 -8.60 -5.04
N LEU A 188 3.11 -7.74 -4.51
CA LEU A 188 1.69 -7.75 -4.85
C LEU A 188 1.40 -6.66 -5.89
N ARG A 189 1.14 -7.06 -7.13
CA ARG A 189 0.83 -6.15 -8.25
C ARG A 189 -0.66 -5.87 -8.30
N TYR A 190 -1.08 -4.82 -7.59
CA TYR A 190 -2.49 -4.40 -7.58
C TYR A 190 -2.88 -3.77 -8.92
N PHE A 191 -4.08 -4.10 -9.36
CA PHE A 191 -4.81 -3.34 -10.37
C PHE A 191 -5.56 -2.19 -9.70
N ASN A 192 -6.88 -2.13 -9.75
CA ASN A 192 -7.67 -1.06 -9.15
C ASN A 192 -8.57 -1.62 -8.04
N PRO A 193 -8.06 -1.71 -6.80
CA PRO A 193 -8.87 -2.22 -5.71
C PRO A 193 -10.05 -1.29 -5.42
N ILE A 194 -11.23 -1.86 -5.30
CA ILE A 194 -12.46 -1.16 -4.95
C ILE A 194 -13.15 -1.88 -3.81
N GLY A 195 -13.96 -1.16 -3.05
CA GLY A 195 -14.79 -1.72 -2.00
C GLY A 195 -14.79 -0.90 -0.73
N ALA A 196 -15.54 -1.41 0.24
CA ALA A 196 -15.61 -0.88 1.59
C ALA A 196 -15.85 -2.03 2.56
N HIS A 197 -15.51 -1.83 3.82
CA HIS A 197 -15.79 -2.81 4.86
C HIS A 197 -17.30 -2.95 5.10
N ALA A 198 -17.76 -4.17 5.34
CA ALA A 198 -19.21 -4.47 5.54
C ALA A 198 -19.87 -3.67 6.68
N SER A 199 -19.09 -3.22 7.67
CA SER A 199 -19.57 -2.35 8.74
C SER A 199 -19.99 -0.94 8.27
N GLY A 200 -19.60 -0.51 7.07
CA GLY A 200 -19.77 0.86 6.59
C GLY A 200 -18.83 1.90 7.24
N LEU A 201 -17.94 1.49 8.13
CA LEU A 201 -17.04 2.40 8.86
C LEU A 201 -15.73 2.71 8.12
N MET A 202 -15.33 1.84 7.20
CA MET A 202 -14.08 1.97 6.44
C MET A 202 -14.31 1.78 4.94
N GLY A 203 -13.58 2.55 4.15
CA GLY A 203 -13.57 2.53 2.70
C GLY A 203 -12.52 3.48 2.16
N GLU A 204 -12.52 3.74 0.86
CA GLU A 204 -11.62 4.70 0.25
C GLU A 204 -12.13 6.13 0.48
N ASP A 205 -11.45 6.88 1.35
CA ASP A 205 -11.77 8.28 1.71
C ASP A 205 -10.53 9.17 1.55
N PRO A 206 -10.11 9.45 0.30
CA PRO A 206 -8.91 10.24 0.04
C PRO A 206 -9.12 11.70 0.41
N LYS A 207 -8.03 12.36 0.82
CA LYS A 207 -8.02 13.81 0.96
C LYS A 207 -8.05 14.47 -0.43
N GLY A 208 -8.90 15.49 -0.58
CA GLY A 208 -9.02 16.25 -1.83
C GLY A 208 -9.88 15.56 -2.91
N ILE A 209 -9.46 15.70 -4.17
CA ILE A 209 -10.18 15.13 -5.32
C ILE A 209 -9.77 13.66 -5.47
N PRO A 210 -10.74 12.70 -5.45
CA PRO A 210 -10.40 11.30 -5.70
C PRO A 210 -9.79 11.08 -7.08
N ASN A 211 -8.73 10.26 -7.13
CA ASN A 211 -8.12 9.82 -8.38
C ASN A 211 -8.72 8.50 -8.89
N ASN A 212 -9.39 7.74 -8.03
CA ASN A 212 -10.05 6.51 -8.38
C ASN A 212 -11.53 6.75 -8.71
N LEU A 213 -12.09 5.93 -9.60
CA LEU A 213 -13.44 6.07 -10.11
C LEU A 213 -14.50 5.97 -9.00
N LEU A 214 -14.44 4.91 -8.19
CA LEU A 214 -15.51 4.62 -7.22
C LEU A 214 -15.69 5.70 -6.16
N PRO A 215 -14.65 6.21 -5.47
CA PRO A 215 -14.84 7.31 -4.53
C PRO A 215 -15.28 8.61 -5.20
N TYR A 216 -14.89 8.85 -6.47
CA TYR A 216 -15.40 10.00 -7.23
C TYR A 216 -16.90 9.89 -7.49
N VAL A 217 -17.37 8.74 -7.96
CA VAL A 217 -18.80 8.44 -8.18
C VAL A 217 -19.58 8.55 -6.88
N ALA A 218 -19.06 7.95 -5.79
CA ALA A 218 -19.70 8.01 -4.48
C ALA A 218 -19.84 9.46 -3.96
N GLN A 219 -18.79 10.28 -4.12
CA GLN A 219 -18.85 11.71 -3.75
C GLN A 219 -19.85 12.50 -4.62
N THR A 220 -20.01 12.14 -5.89
CA THR A 220 -21.02 12.73 -6.77
C THR A 220 -22.43 12.31 -6.33
N ALA A 221 -22.63 11.03 -6.05
CA ALA A 221 -23.92 10.51 -5.64
C ALA A 221 -24.47 11.14 -4.34
N ILE A 222 -23.61 11.51 -3.40
CA ILE A 222 -23.98 12.22 -2.18
C ILE A 222 -23.95 13.75 -2.29
N GLY A 223 -23.78 14.31 -3.49
CA GLY A 223 -23.79 15.74 -3.77
C GLY A 223 -22.54 16.52 -3.35
N LYS A 224 -21.46 15.86 -3.01
CA LYS A 224 -20.15 16.54 -2.75
C LYS A 224 -19.51 17.04 -4.05
N ARG A 225 -19.88 16.49 -5.20
CA ARG A 225 -19.44 16.88 -6.55
C ARG A 225 -20.63 17.04 -7.45
N GLU A 226 -20.50 17.93 -8.43
CA GLU A 226 -21.58 18.29 -9.35
C GLU A 226 -21.89 17.14 -10.32
N ALA A 227 -20.86 16.54 -10.90
CA ALA A 227 -20.99 15.51 -11.93
C ALA A 227 -19.78 14.56 -11.99
N VAL A 228 -19.97 13.39 -12.59
CA VAL A 228 -18.90 12.54 -13.09
C VAL A 228 -18.56 12.99 -14.51
N HIS A 229 -17.28 13.21 -14.78
CA HIS A 229 -16.81 13.62 -16.10
C HIS A 229 -16.26 12.42 -16.86
N VAL A 230 -16.71 12.23 -18.10
CA VAL A 230 -16.18 11.24 -19.05
C VAL A 230 -15.14 11.95 -19.93
N PHE A 231 -13.91 11.46 -19.93
CA PHE A 231 -12.78 12.04 -20.65
C PHE A 231 -12.55 11.33 -21.99
N GLY A 232 -13.46 11.53 -22.91
CA GLY A 232 -13.38 10.98 -24.26
C GLY A 232 -14.26 9.73 -24.48
N ASP A 233 -14.59 9.51 -25.74
CA ASP A 233 -15.45 8.43 -26.24
C ASP A 233 -14.92 7.89 -27.57
N ASP A 234 -13.62 8.06 -27.82
CA ASP A 234 -12.93 7.75 -29.08
C ASP A 234 -11.96 6.54 -28.96
N TYR A 235 -12.09 5.76 -27.89
CA TYR A 235 -11.32 4.52 -27.74
C TYR A 235 -11.81 3.45 -28.74
N PRO A 236 -10.92 2.54 -29.18
CA PRO A 236 -11.27 1.45 -30.10
C PRO A 236 -12.03 0.32 -29.38
N THR A 237 -13.16 0.66 -28.76
CA THR A 237 -14.05 -0.21 -28.00
C THR A 237 -15.48 -0.09 -28.54
N PRO A 238 -16.39 -1.04 -28.29
CA PRO A 238 -17.74 -1.00 -28.83
C PRO A 238 -18.55 0.24 -28.45
N ASP A 239 -18.26 0.85 -27.31
CA ASP A 239 -18.94 2.05 -26.80
C ASP A 239 -18.05 3.30 -26.77
N GLY A 240 -16.83 3.21 -27.30
CA GLY A 240 -15.87 4.30 -27.36
C GLY A 240 -15.21 4.65 -26.01
N THR A 241 -15.51 3.92 -24.95
CA THR A 241 -14.91 4.16 -23.63
C THR A 241 -13.68 3.29 -23.39
N GLY A 242 -12.81 3.71 -22.46
CA GLY A 242 -11.64 2.94 -22.08
C GLY A 242 -12.01 1.64 -21.35
N VAL A 243 -11.35 0.54 -21.69
CA VAL A 243 -11.46 -0.72 -20.94
C VAL A 243 -10.75 -0.59 -19.62
N ARG A 244 -11.38 -1.11 -18.58
CA ARG A 244 -10.85 -1.08 -17.22
C ARG A 244 -11.00 -2.45 -16.55
N ASP A 245 -10.07 -2.82 -15.69
CA ASP A 245 -10.10 -3.98 -14.80
C ASP A 245 -11.01 -3.75 -13.58
#